data_52d7057665e9a71fad602fffa66c3c33
#
_entry.id   52d7057665e9a71fad602fffa66c3c33
#
_cell.length_a   1.000
_cell.length_b   1.000
_cell.length_c   1.000
_cell.angle_alpha   90.00
_cell.angle_beta   90.00
_cell.angle_gamma   90.00
#
_symmetry.space_group_name_H-M   'P 1'
#
loop_
_entity.id
_entity.type
_entity.pdbx_description
1 polymer ?
#
loop_
_entity_poly.entity_id
_entity_poly.type
_entity_poly.pdbx_seq_one_letter_code
_entity_poly.pdbx_strand_id
1 'polypeptide(L)'
;MLAGGYIEYPSGPDDHEGIKTYATNLIEATKGWRFDLDRGNMQKILYYLGHQWVTYDRSLATWRPIGLRKTTPRPVTNKIAPLVNNTISRLAQHKAPLTFRPGGMEAEDVVAAGVAEDVLRVVGKECNQRALRPIAARWLSLTGNVYLINSYDNSPESGVQFIQHEQDAQGHILPPDVIEDNGGACPECGETAFRAAIDPLTAAPIGQFIPRGRHQTEVKSLFSTLYDPEAESIQDSPYFCLSETVPEDWVVQTYGKDMLEGLDVEESGDTTQFFLQALAYVTSGTGAERVSVAGLRAGRRVKIRRIWIKPRYDKAPNGIYAVILGQDKVAESEEWAYQDDQGKRFLNVVHIQFDGRPGSCIGRTRVDDLIPKQDERNLIESHFLLHTRRMSNAVWLVPTGTGIGKATGETGQVLSYN
;
A
#
# COMPACT_ATOMS: atom_id res chain seq x y z
N MET A 1 -7.17 18.94 -21.43
CA MET A 1 -8.24 19.82 -20.90
C MET A 1 -9.49 18.97 -20.85
N LEU A 2 -9.82 18.41 -19.72
CA LEU A 2 -11.14 17.82 -19.52
C LEU A 2 -12.11 19.00 -19.49
N ALA A 3 -13.09 18.99 -20.39
CA ALA A 3 -14.24 19.87 -20.29
C ALA A 3 -14.81 19.67 -18.88
N GLY A 4 -15.00 20.76 -18.14
CA GLY A 4 -15.45 20.73 -16.74
C GLY A 4 -16.84 20.10 -16.59
N GLY A 5 -16.91 18.80 -16.80
CA GLY A 5 -18.06 17.96 -16.45
C GLY A 5 -18.03 17.74 -14.95
N TYR A 6 -19.07 18.16 -14.29
CA TYR A 6 -19.32 17.87 -12.89
C TYR A 6 -19.37 16.34 -12.72
N ILE A 7 -18.47 15.76 -11.93
CA ILE A 7 -18.51 14.32 -11.65
C ILE A 7 -19.73 14.09 -10.76
N GLU A 8 -20.72 13.39 -11.30
CA GLU A 8 -21.99 13.16 -10.61
C GLU A 8 -21.77 12.19 -9.44
N TYR A 9 -22.23 12.58 -8.26
CA TYR A 9 -22.11 11.80 -7.04
C TYR A 9 -23.17 10.70 -7.02
N PRO A 10 -22.84 9.42 -6.66
CA PRO A 10 -23.77 8.32 -6.60
C PRO A 10 -24.95 8.61 -5.63
N SER A 11 -26.10 8.06 -5.93
CA SER A 11 -27.30 8.31 -5.13
C SER A 11 -27.33 7.54 -3.82
N GLY A 12 -26.56 6.47 -3.70
CA GLY A 12 -26.46 5.62 -2.50
C GLY A 12 -25.67 4.34 -2.78
N PRO A 13 -25.59 3.43 -1.80
CA PRO A 13 -24.89 2.15 -1.97
C PRO A 13 -25.49 1.27 -3.07
N ASP A 14 -26.80 1.33 -3.30
CA ASP A 14 -27.49 0.51 -4.32
C ASP A 14 -27.29 1.02 -5.76
N ASP A 15 -26.71 2.23 -5.92
CA ASP A 15 -26.47 2.83 -7.23
C ASP A 15 -25.15 2.34 -7.83
N HIS A 16 -25.11 1.07 -8.22
CA HIS A 16 -23.89 0.43 -8.73
C HIS A 16 -23.34 1.10 -10.00
N GLU A 17 -24.21 1.57 -10.90
CA GLU A 17 -23.78 2.25 -12.13
C GLU A 17 -23.25 3.65 -11.85
N GLY A 18 -23.87 4.37 -10.91
CA GLY A 18 -23.37 5.67 -10.43
C GLY A 18 -22.00 5.53 -9.76
N ILE A 19 -21.80 4.53 -8.91
CA ILE A 19 -20.52 4.25 -8.24
C ILE A 19 -19.43 3.94 -9.25
N LYS A 20 -19.70 3.09 -10.24
CA LYS A 20 -18.77 2.73 -11.31
C LYS A 20 -18.36 3.95 -12.12
N THR A 21 -19.33 4.72 -12.58
CA THR A 21 -19.10 5.93 -13.38
C THR A 21 -18.31 6.96 -12.59
N TYR A 22 -18.66 7.17 -11.32
CA TYR A 22 -17.93 8.06 -10.42
C TYR A 22 -16.48 7.63 -10.25
N ALA A 23 -16.22 6.37 -9.94
CA ALA A 23 -14.87 5.82 -9.77
C ALA A 23 -14.02 5.96 -11.04
N THR A 24 -14.59 5.66 -12.20
CA THR A 24 -13.90 5.77 -13.49
C THR A 24 -13.52 7.21 -13.81
N ASN A 25 -14.45 8.15 -13.65
CA ASN A 25 -14.21 9.57 -13.88
C ASN A 25 -13.14 10.13 -12.93
N LEU A 26 -13.12 9.73 -11.66
CA LEU A 26 -12.09 10.12 -10.71
C LEU A 26 -10.70 9.62 -11.12
N ILE A 27 -10.60 8.37 -11.54
CA ILE A 27 -9.33 7.78 -11.98
C ILE A 27 -8.80 8.51 -13.22
N GLU A 28 -9.67 8.82 -14.18
CA GLU A 28 -9.28 9.56 -15.38
C GLU A 28 -8.87 10.99 -15.06
N ALA A 29 -9.63 11.69 -14.21
CA ALA A 29 -9.33 13.07 -13.82
C ALA A 29 -7.96 13.19 -13.11
N THR A 30 -7.60 12.19 -12.32
CA THR A 30 -6.34 12.19 -11.54
C THR A 30 -5.17 11.51 -12.23
N LYS A 31 -5.38 10.88 -13.38
CA LYS A 31 -4.38 10.06 -14.08
C LYS A 31 -3.06 10.79 -14.36
N GLY A 32 -3.12 12.03 -14.83
CA GLY A 32 -1.92 12.79 -15.15
C GLY A 32 -1.08 13.13 -13.92
N TRP A 33 -1.74 13.66 -12.90
CA TRP A 33 -1.09 13.97 -11.62
C TRP A 33 -0.50 12.71 -10.96
N ARG A 34 -1.27 11.62 -10.96
CA ARG A 34 -0.85 10.34 -10.41
C ARG A 34 0.40 9.80 -11.10
N PHE A 35 0.44 9.87 -12.42
CA PHE A 35 1.58 9.42 -13.20
C PHE A 35 2.87 10.16 -12.84
N ASP A 36 2.83 11.49 -12.69
CA ASP A 36 4.02 12.27 -12.33
C ASP A 36 4.47 11.99 -10.90
N LEU A 37 3.53 11.79 -9.97
CA LEU A 37 3.81 11.40 -8.58
C LEU A 37 4.48 10.02 -8.51
N ASP A 38 3.93 9.03 -9.19
CA ASP A 38 4.46 7.67 -9.21
C ASP A 38 5.84 7.61 -9.85
N ARG A 39 6.05 8.36 -10.94
CA ARG A 39 7.36 8.48 -11.58
C ARG A 39 8.41 9.04 -10.63
N GLY A 40 8.09 10.12 -9.92
CA GLY A 40 9.00 10.72 -8.95
C GLY A 40 9.36 9.76 -7.81
N ASN A 41 8.37 9.05 -7.27
CA ASN A 41 8.60 8.08 -6.21
C ASN A 41 9.37 6.84 -6.70
N MET A 42 9.13 6.40 -7.93
CA MET A 42 9.90 5.31 -8.54
C MET A 42 11.37 5.70 -8.72
N GLN A 43 11.66 6.94 -9.11
CA GLN A 43 13.04 7.44 -9.17
C GLN A 43 13.75 7.31 -7.83
N LYS A 44 13.09 7.67 -6.73
CA LYS A 44 13.64 7.53 -5.37
C LYS A 44 14.01 6.08 -5.04
N ILE A 45 13.13 5.14 -5.41
CA ILE A 45 13.36 3.70 -5.20
C ILE A 45 14.54 3.22 -6.04
N LEU A 46 14.63 3.60 -7.32
CA LEU A 46 15.76 3.25 -8.18
C LEU A 46 17.08 3.77 -7.63
N TYR A 47 17.11 5.02 -7.14
CA TYR A 47 18.30 5.60 -6.52
C TYR A 47 18.69 4.89 -5.24
N TYR A 48 17.74 4.52 -4.41
CA TYR A 48 17.98 3.71 -3.21
C TYR A 48 18.58 2.35 -3.55
N LEU A 49 18.08 1.70 -4.61
CA LEU A 49 18.60 0.41 -5.08
C LEU A 49 19.95 0.51 -5.82
N GLY A 50 20.47 1.73 -6.08
CA GLY A 50 21.73 1.94 -6.76
C GLY A 50 21.62 2.12 -8.28
N HIS A 51 20.43 2.11 -8.84
CA HIS A 51 20.21 2.40 -10.26
C HIS A 51 20.07 3.90 -10.51
N GLN A 52 21.22 4.60 -10.51
CA GLN A 52 21.26 6.07 -10.50
C GLN A 52 21.52 6.67 -11.90
N TRP A 53 22.01 5.87 -12.86
CA TRP A 53 22.24 6.31 -14.24
C TRP A 53 21.04 5.97 -15.13
N VAL A 54 19.84 6.37 -14.71
CA VAL A 54 18.59 6.09 -15.41
C VAL A 54 17.78 7.33 -15.66
N THR A 55 17.03 7.33 -16.75
CA THR A 55 16.06 8.37 -17.10
C THR A 55 14.76 7.72 -17.54
N TYR A 56 13.65 8.41 -17.30
CA TYR A 56 12.36 7.96 -17.79
C TYR A 56 12.13 8.45 -19.21
N ASP A 57 11.90 7.51 -20.13
CA ASP A 57 11.53 7.83 -21.51
C ASP A 57 10.01 7.85 -21.65
N ARG A 58 9.45 9.03 -21.90
CA ARG A 58 8.00 9.21 -22.06
C ARG A 58 7.45 8.54 -23.31
N SER A 59 8.26 8.40 -24.37
CA SER A 59 7.81 7.82 -25.63
C SER A 59 7.63 6.31 -25.53
N LEU A 60 8.46 5.64 -24.74
CA LEU A 60 8.44 4.19 -24.51
C LEU A 60 7.75 3.82 -23.19
N ALA A 61 7.30 4.82 -22.42
CA ALA A 61 6.73 4.65 -21.09
C ALA A 61 7.58 3.73 -20.17
N THR A 62 8.92 3.85 -20.22
CA THR A 62 9.83 2.97 -19.49
C THR A 62 11.07 3.68 -18.98
N TRP A 63 11.68 3.11 -17.95
CA TRP A 63 12.99 3.53 -17.45
C TRP A 63 14.09 2.93 -18.32
N ARG A 64 15.10 3.73 -18.66
CA ARG A 64 16.27 3.27 -19.43
C ARG A 64 17.55 3.94 -18.97
N PRO A 65 18.71 3.34 -19.25
CA PRO A 65 20.00 3.96 -18.97
C PRO A 65 20.15 5.30 -19.68
N ILE A 66 20.76 6.27 -19.02
CA ILE A 66 21.10 7.55 -19.64
C ILE A 66 22.01 7.29 -20.85
N GLY A 67 21.69 7.90 -22.01
CA GLY A 67 22.39 7.73 -23.28
C GLY A 67 23.78 8.39 -23.28
N LEU A 68 24.70 7.86 -22.49
CA LEU A 68 26.10 8.28 -22.52
C LEU A 68 26.91 7.42 -23.50
N ARG A 69 28.05 7.97 -23.97
CA ARG A 69 29.02 7.18 -24.77
C ARG A 69 29.43 5.92 -24.01
N LYS A 70 29.59 4.80 -24.72
CA LYS A 70 29.99 3.51 -24.11
C LYS A 70 31.31 3.59 -23.32
N THR A 71 32.19 4.51 -23.69
CA THR A 71 33.49 4.74 -23.02
C THR A 71 33.39 5.56 -21.73
N THR A 72 32.25 6.21 -21.45
CA THR A 72 32.07 7.01 -20.25
C THR A 72 31.82 6.12 -19.05
N PRO A 73 32.66 6.19 -18.00
CA PRO A 73 32.48 5.44 -16.77
C PRO A 73 31.16 5.86 -16.08
N ARG A 74 30.49 4.90 -15.46
CA ARG A 74 29.23 5.12 -14.71
C ARG A 74 29.39 4.60 -13.27
N PRO A 75 30.28 5.22 -12.47
CA PRO A 75 30.42 4.79 -11.10
C PRO A 75 29.15 5.10 -10.31
N VAL A 76 28.88 4.28 -9.30
CA VAL A 76 27.81 4.52 -8.34
C VAL A 76 28.34 4.24 -6.94
N THR A 77 28.57 5.31 -6.18
CA THR A 77 28.85 5.24 -4.75
C THR A 77 27.58 5.67 -4.01
N ASN A 78 26.67 4.71 -3.80
CA ASN A 78 25.35 4.97 -3.24
C ASN A 78 25.45 5.46 -1.79
N LYS A 79 25.17 6.75 -1.55
CA LYS A 79 25.08 7.36 -0.22
C LYS A 79 23.64 7.47 0.31
N ILE A 80 22.66 7.28 -0.57
CA ILE A 80 21.23 7.33 -0.22
C ILE A 80 20.86 6.10 0.60
N ALA A 81 21.26 4.90 0.16
CA ALA A 81 20.87 3.66 0.82
C ALA A 81 21.25 3.58 2.31
N PRO A 82 22.51 3.91 2.73
CA PRO A 82 22.86 3.89 4.16
C PRO A 82 22.05 4.88 4.99
N LEU A 83 21.77 6.08 4.46
CA LEU A 83 20.97 7.10 5.15
C LEU A 83 19.51 6.64 5.33
N VAL A 84 18.91 6.10 4.28
CA VAL A 84 17.54 5.55 4.33
C VAL A 84 17.48 4.37 5.29
N ASN A 85 18.42 3.43 5.24
CA ASN A 85 18.46 2.26 6.12
C ASN A 85 18.61 2.67 7.59
N ASN A 86 19.44 3.68 7.89
CA ASN A 86 19.56 4.23 9.24
C ASN A 86 18.21 4.84 9.71
N THR A 87 17.53 5.58 8.83
CA THR A 87 16.21 6.14 9.14
C THR A 87 15.18 5.05 9.40
N ILE A 88 15.13 4.01 8.55
CA ILE A 88 14.24 2.86 8.71
C ILE A 88 14.49 2.16 10.06
N SER A 89 15.77 1.90 10.38
CA SER A 89 16.14 1.25 11.63
C SER A 89 15.70 2.06 12.85
N ARG A 90 15.90 3.38 12.83
CA ARG A 90 15.45 4.26 13.91
C ARG A 90 13.93 4.27 14.07
N LEU A 91 13.19 4.45 12.97
CA LEU A 91 11.72 4.43 13.00
C LEU A 91 11.16 3.07 13.45
N ALA A 92 11.75 1.97 13.01
CA ALA A 92 11.32 0.64 13.40
C ALA A 92 11.59 0.31 14.87
N GLN A 93 12.67 0.84 15.45
CA GLN A 93 13.07 0.61 16.85
C GLN A 93 12.25 1.45 17.84
N HIS A 94 11.84 2.67 17.43
CA HIS A 94 11.07 3.54 18.30
C HIS A 94 9.66 2.98 18.52
N LYS A 95 9.43 2.48 19.73
CA LYS A 95 8.12 2.06 20.21
C LYS A 95 7.63 3.12 21.19
N ALA A 96 6.71 3.98 20.75
CA ALA A 96 6.04 4.86 21.68
C ALA A 96 5.20 4.02 22.66
N PRO A 97 5.41 4.12 23.97
CA PRO A 97 4.51 3.52 24.93
C PRO A 97 3.18 4.26 24.86
N LEU A 98 2.10 3.51 24.66
CA LEU A 98 0.75 4.03 24.76
C LEU A 98 0.23 3.64 26.15
N THR A 99 -0.14 4.64 26.95
CA THR A 99 -0.74 4.46 28.25
C THR A 99 -2.09 5.14 28.28
N PHE A 100 -3.08 4.46 28.81
CA PHE A 100 -4.39 5.04 29.03
C PHE A 100 -4.44 5.69 30.42
N ARG A 101 -4.97 6.90 30.50
CA ARG A 101 -5.22 7.57 31.78
C ARG A 101 -6.70 7.47 32.09
N PRO A 102 -7.07 7.13 33.33
CA PRO A 102 -8.47 7.14 33.73
C PRO A 102 -9.06 8.54 33.58
N GLY A 103 -10.30 8.62 33.13
CA GLY A 103 -11.02 9.90 32.94
C GLY A 103 -11.43 10.55 34.26
N GLY A 104 -11.54 9.77 35.34
CA GLY A 104 -11.87 10.19 36.69
C GLY A 104 -11.00 9.52 37.75
N MET A 105 -11.32 9.75 39.02
CA MET A 105 -10.66 9.10 40.19
C MET A 105 -11.43 7.89 40.69
N GLU A 106 -12.49 7.49 40.03
CA GLU A 106 -13.29 6.33 40.43
C GLU A 106 -12.54 5.01 40.15
N ALA A 107 -12.78 4.00 40.97
CA ALA A 107 -12.10 2.73 40.82
C ALA A 107 -12.42 2.05 39.48
N GLU A 108 -13.62 2.28 38.96
CA GLU A 108 -14.07 1.77 37.68
C GLU A 108 -13.29 2.37 36.50
N ASP A 109 -13.01 3.69 36.52
CA ASP A 109 -12.20 4.35 35.51
C ASP A 109 -10.76 3.82 35.44
N VAL A 110 -10.19 3.52 36.62
CA VAL A 110 -8.84 2.95 36.70
C VAL A 110 -8.80 1.54 36.13
N VAL A 111 -9.81 0.73 36.43
CA VAL A 111 -9.94 -0.64 35.87
C VAL A 111 -10.16 -0.57 34.36
N ALA A 112 -11.02 0.30 33.87
CA ALA A 112 -11.29 0.49 32.44
C ALA A 112 -10.01 0.90 31.68
N ALA A 113 -9.20 1.82 32.22
CA ALA A 113 -7.93 2.19 31.62
C ALA A 113 -6.95 1.01 31.54
N GLY A 114 -6.89 0.17 32.58
CA GLY A 114 -6.07 -1.07 32.57
C GLY A 114 -6.54 -2.08 31.53
N VAL A 115 -7.84 -2.29 31.42
CA VAL A 115 -8.44 -3.18 30.39
C VAL A 115 -8.13 -2.64 28.98
N ALA A 116 -8.24 -1.32 28.75
CA ALA A 116 -7.92 -0.72 27.47
C ALA A 116 -6.45 -0.92 27.06
N GLU A 117 -5.50 -0.87 28.02
CA GLU A 117 -4.10 -1.18 27.74
C GLU A 117 -3.89 -2.64 27.34
N ASP A 118 -4.57 -3.57 28.02
CA ASP A 118 -4.49 -5.00 27.71
C ASP A 118 -5.11 -5.33 26.36
N VAL A 119 -6.25 -4.75 26.02
CA VAL A 119 -6.89 -4.87 24.68
C VAL A 119 -5.94 -4.35 23.61
N LEU A 120 -5.35 -3.17 23.79
CA LEU A 120 -4.39 -2.62 22.82
C LEU A 120 -3.18 -3.54 22.62
N ARG A 121 -2.71 -4.18 23.70
CA ARG A 121 -1.61 -5.15 23.66
C ARG A 121 -1.97 -6.40 22.86
N VAL A 122 -3.18 -6.92 23.04
CA VAL A 122 -3.71 -8.08 22.31
C VAL A 122 -3.87 -7.74 20.83
N VAL A 123 -4.59 -6.66 20.50
CA VAL A 123 -4.78 -6.18 19.12
C VAL A 123 -3.44 -5.95 18.43
N GLY A 124 -2.47 -5.34 19.12
CA GLY A 124 -1.12 -5.14 18.57
C GLY A 124 -0.37 -6.43 18.25
N LYS A 125 -0.65 -7.54 18.96
CA LYS A 125 -0.11 -8.87 18.65
C LYS A 125 -0.88 -9.51 17.48
N GLU A 126 -2.19 -9.43 17.47
CA GLU A 126 -3.05 -9.96 16.39
C GLU A 126 -2.69 -9.32 15.06
N CYS A 127 -2.58 -8.00 15.02
CA CYS A 127 -2.17 -7.24 13.83
C CYS A 127 -0.69 -7.42 13.45
N ASN A 128 0.09 -8.19 14.22
CA ASN A 128 1.54 -8.37 14.00
C ASN A 128 2.29 -7.04 13.77
N GLN A 129 1.99 -6.03 14.58
CA GLN A 129 2.57 -4.68 14.45
C GLN A 129 4.10 -4.68 14.38
N ARG A 130 4.75 -5.66 15.04
CA ARG A 130 6.22 -5.78 15.00
C ARG A 130 6.75 -6.02 13.60
N ALA A 131 6.07 -6.82 12.79
CA ALA A 131 6.46 -7.08 11.39
C ALA A 131 6.04 -5.93 10.45
N LEU A 132 4.92 -5.25 10.74
CA LEU A 132 4.42 -4.15 9.90
C LEU A 132 5.26 -2.89 10.02
N ARG A 133 5.82 -2.58 11.19
CA ARG A 133 6.61 -1.34 11.43
C ARG A 133 7.78 -1.16 10.46
N PRO A 134 8.67 -2.14 10.23
CA PRO A 134 9.75 -1.99 9.26
C PRO A 134 9.26 -1.75 7.83
N ILE A 135 8.12 -2.35 7.46
CA ILE A 135 7.50 -2.18 6.16
C ILE A 135 6.98 -0.76 6.02
N ALA A 136 6.22 -0.28 7.02
CA ALA A 136 5.71 1.08 7.07
C ALA A 136 6.86 2.12 7.06
N ALA A 137 7.89 1.91 7.89
CA ALA A 137 9.07 2.77 7.95
C ALA A 137 9.80 2.85 6.60
N ARG A 138 9.86 1.75 5.86
CA ARG A 138 10.48 1.71 4.52
C ARG A 138 9.70 2.55 3.52
N TRP A 139 8.39 2.35 3.41
CA TRP A 139 7.54 3.16 2.55
C TRP A 139 7.60 4.64 2.93
N LEU A 140 7.47 4.93 4.21
CA LEU A 140 7.54 6.29 4.73
C LEU A 140 8.86 6.98 4.37
N SER A 141 10.00 6.29 4.53
CA SER A 141 11.32 6.85 4.24
C SER A 141 11.59 7.04 2.75
N LEU A 142 11.02 6.19 1.88
CA LEU A 142 11.24 6.23 0.43
C LEU A 142 10.25 7.13 -0.30
N THR A 143 8.95 7.02 0.01
CA THR A 143 7.89 7.76 -0.70
C THR A 143 7.36 8.96 0.05
N GLY A 144 7.69 9.09 1.35
CA GLY A 144 7.20 10.16 2.22
C GLY A 144 5.80 9.91 2.77
N ASN A 145 5.15 8.83 2.35
CA ASN A 145 3.78 8.53 2.73
C ASN A 145 3.60 7.03 2.98
N VAL A 146 2.80 6.71 3.97
CA VAL A 146 2.33 5.35 4.24
C VAL A 146 0.89 5.40 4.72
N TYR A 147 0.12 4.41 4.32
CA TYR A 147 -1.29 4.28 4.67
C TYR A 147 -1.48 2.99 5.46
N LEU A 148 -2.11 3.12 6.60
CA LEU A 148 -2.49 1.99 7.44
C LEU A 148 -4.00 1.85 7.37
N ILE A 149 -4.48 0.73 6.89
CA ILE A 149 -5.91 0.41 6.82
C ILE A 149 -6.19 -0.55 7.95
N ASN A 150 -7.06 -0.14 8.86
CA ASN A 150 -7.49 -0.96 9.97
C ASN A 150 -8.87 -1.52 9.65
N SER A 151 -9.02 -2.82 9.72
CA SER A 151 -10.27 -3.52 9.49
C SER A 151 -10.48 -4.60 10.55
N TYR A 152 -11.73 -4.97 10.71
CA TYR A 152 -12.10 -6.12 11.50
C TYR A 152 -12.59 -7.20 10.53
N ASP A 153 -11.88 -8.31 10.48
CA ASP A 153 -12.20 -9.44 9.62
C ASP A 153 -13.04 -10.44 10.40
N ASN A 154 -14.29 -10.56 10.02
CA ASN A 154 -15.26 -11.48 10.62
C ASN A 154 -15.50 -12.74 9.75
N SER A 155 -14.58 -13.02 8.82
CA SER A 155 -14.68 -14.23 8.01
C SER A 155 -14.34 -15.48 8.82
N PRO A 156 -14.85 -16.67 8.42
CA PRO A 156 -14.49 -17.94 9.06
C PRO A 156 -12.97 -18.25 9.01
N GLU A 157 -12.25 -17.65 8.05
CA GLU A 157 -10.81 -17.80 7.89
C GLU A 157 -10.02 -17.12 9.03
N SER A 158 -10.62 -16.12 9.69
CA SER A 158 -10.02 -15.43 10.84
C SER A 158 -9.97 -16.31 12.10
N GLY A 159 -10.58 -17.48 12.04
CA GLY A 159 -10.72 -18.45 13.10
C GLY A 159 -12.16 -18.57 13.55
N VAL A 160 -12.50 -19.73 14.11
CA VAL A 160 -13.82 -20.00 14.68
C VAL A 160 -13.70 -20.24 16.17
N GLN A 161 -14.68 -19.73 16.89
CA GLN A 161 -14.83 -19.96 18.32
C GLN A 161 -16.11 -20.76 18.53
N PHE A 162 -16.02 -21.82 19.33
CA PHE A 162 -17.18 -22.57 19.76
C PHE A 162 -17.83 -21.83 20.93
N ILE A 163 -19.08 -21.40 20.73
CA ILE A 163 -19.90 -20.84 21.81
C ILE A 163 -20.87 -21.92 22.26
N GLN A 164 -20.69 -22.33 23.51
CA GLN A 164 -21.59 -23.28 24.13
C GLN A 164 -22.91 -22.58 24.48
N HIS A 165 -24.03 -23.18 24.06
CA HIS A 165 -25.35 -22.71 24.44
C HIS A 165 -25.61 -23.02 25.92
N GLU A 166 -26.53 -22.27 26.48
CA GLU A 166 -27.02 -22.46 27.82
C GLU A 166 -28.42 -23.05 27.79
N GLN A 167 -28.77 -23.87 28.81
CA GLN A 167 -30.06 -24.49 28.92
C GLN A 167 -30.71 -24.08 30.24
N ASP A 168 -31.97 -23.68 30.21
CA ASP A 168 -32.74 -23.39 31.41
C ASP A 168 -33.31 -24.65 32.06
N ALA A 169 -33.97 -24.51 33.22
CA ALA A 169 -34.56 -25.61 33.95
C ALA A 169 -35.69 -26.32 33.21
N GLN A 170 -36.30 -25.63 32.20
CA GLN A 170 -37.41 -26.16 31.40
C GLN A 170 -36.93 -26.83 30.11
N GLY A 171 -35.64 -26.76 29.79
CA GLY A 171 -35.06 -27.45 28.66
C GLY A 171 -34.85 -26.57 27.42
N HIS A 172 -35.15 -25.27 27.46
CA HIS A 172 -34.89 -24.36 26.33
C HIS A 172 -33.36 -24.14 26.22
N ILE A 173 -32.86 -24.29 25.01
CA ILE A 173 -31.43 -24.13 24.71
C ILE A 173 -31.22 -22.83 23.96
N LEU A 174 -30.47 -21.92 24.53
CA LEU A 174 -30.29 -20.55 24.00
C LEU A 174 -28.79 -20.22 23.92
N PRO A 175 -28.39 -19.46 22.91
CA PRO A 175 -27.06 -18.88 22.88
C PRO A 175 -26.92 -17.77 23.95
N PRO A 176 -25.72 -17.56 24.54
CA PRO A 176 -25.51 -16.62 25.64
C PRO A 176 -25.87 -15.17 25.30
N ASP A 177 -25.65 -14.75 24.05
CA ASP A 177 -25.99 -13.42 23.54
C ASP A 177 -27.50 -13.11 23.63
N VAL A 178 -28.33 -14.07 23.28
CA VAL A 178 -29.80 -13.93 23.39
C VAL A 178 -30.23 -13.79 24.85
N ILE A 179 -29.56 -14.48 25.77
CA ILE A 179 -29.83 -14.38 27.21
C ILE A 179 -29.43 -13.01 27.73
N GLU A 180 -28.25 -12.51 27.36
CA GLU A 180 -27.77 -11.17 27.74
C GLU A 180 -28.65 -10.06 27.18
N ASP A 181 -29.05 -10.12 25.92
CA ASP A 181 -29.94 -9.16 25.27
C ASP A 181 -31.32 -9.06 25.93
N ASN A 182 -31.78 -10.17 26.52
CA ASN A 182 -33.04 -10.22 27.25
C ASN A 182 -32.90 -9.99 28.78
N GLY A 183 -31.81 -9.34 29.19
CA GLY A 183 -31.59 -8.97 30.58
C GLY A 183 -31.28 -10.16 31.52
N GLY A 184 -30.69 -11.24 30.99
CA GLY A 184 -30.31 -12.43 31.75
C GLY A 184 -31.46 -13.40 32.00
N ALA A 185 -32.55 -13.31 31.26
CA ALA A 185 -33.72 -14.19 31.40
C ALA A 185 -34.06 -14.91 30.07
N CYS A 186 -34.60 -16.10 30.17
CA CYS A 186 -35.11 -16.82 28.99
C CYS A 186 -36.29 -16.07 28.36
N PRO A 187 -36.26 -15.73 27.06
CA PRO A 187 -37.35 -15.00 26.39
C PRO A 187 -38.63 -15.82 26.31
N GLU A 188 -38.58 -17.13 26.43
CA GLU A 188 -39.77 -18.01 26.33
C GLU A 188 -40.46 -18.26 27.68
N CYS A 189 -39.66 -18.43 28.77
CA CYS A 189 -40.23 -18.81 30.06
C CYS A 189 -39.90 -17.84 31.20
N GLY A 190 -38.98 -16.85 30.99
CA GLY A 190 -38.56 -15.90 32.02
C GLY A 190 -37.62 -16.46 33.06
N GLU A 191 -37.13 -17.70 32.93
CA GLU A 191 -36.16 -18.31 33.82
C GLU A 191 -34.83 -17.59 33.77
N THR A 192 -34.20 -17.41 34.93
CA THR A 192 -32.90 -16.73 35.05
C THR A 192 -31.74 -17.66 35.43
N ALA A 193 -32.07 -18.93 35.70
CA ALA A 193 -31.05 -19.94 36.07
C ALA A 193 -30.70 -20.79 34.84
N PHE A 194 -29.49 -20.66 34.38
CA PHE A 194 -28.99 -21.40 33.22
C PHE A 194 -27.85 -22.32 33.60
N ARG A 195 -27.66 -23.36 32.81
CA ARG A 195 -26.55 -24.31 32.88
C ARG A 195 -26.05 -24.59 31.46
N ALA A 196 -24.79 -25.02 31.34
CA ALA A 196 -24.22 -25.40 30.05
C ALA A 196 -25.06 -26.51 29.39
N ALA A 197 -25.51 -26.28 28.15
CA ALA A 197 -26.27 -27.24 27.38
C ALA A 197 -25.39 -28.41 26.95
N ILE A 198 -25.81 -29.63 27.29
CA ILE A 198 -25.08 -30.86 26.97
C ILE A 198 -26.08 -31.83 26.32
N ASP A 199 -25.68 -32.47 25.22
CA ASP A 199 -26.47 -33.52 24.59
C ASP A 199 -26.55 -34.74 25.54
N PRO A 200 -27.76 -35.16 25.93
CA PRO A 200 -27.96 -36.25 26.87
C PRO A 200 -27.50 -37.62 26.34
N LEU A 201 -27.35 -37.78 25.00
CA LEU A 201 -26.94 -39.07 24.42
C LEU A 201 -25.43 -39.17 24.20
N THR A 202 -24.80 -38.07 23.82
CA THR A 202 -23.35 -38.05 23.47
C THR A 202 -22.49 -37.40 24.53
N ALA A 203 -23.09 -36.75 25.54
CA ALA A 203 -22.41 -35.91 26.55
C ALA A 203 -21.54 -34.79 25.93
N ALA A 204 -21.78 -34.45 24.63
CA ALA A 204 -21.09 -33.38 23.94
C ALA A 204 -21.73 -32.01 24.25
N PRO A 205 -20.95 -30.93 24.32
CA PRO A 205 -21.50 -29.60 24.50
C PRO A 205 -22.34 -29.20 23.27
N ILE A 206 -23.53 -28.68 23.50
CA ILE A 206 -24.40 -28.12 22.47
C ILE A 206 -24.03 -26.66 22.29
N GLY A 207 -23.76 -26.23 21.06
CA GLY A 207 -23.38 -24.87 20.75
C GLY A 207 -23.18 -24.67 19.26
N GLN A 208 -22.75 -23.49 18.90
CA GLN A 208 -22.46 -23.13 17.52
C GLN A 208 -21.03 -22.62 17.36
N PHE A 209 -20.48 -22.85 16.18
CA PHE A 209 -19.21 -22.22 15.78
C PHE A 209 -19.52 -20.88 15.15
N ILE A 210 -19.01 -19.82 15.77
CA ILE A 210 -19.09 -18.47 15.19
C ILE A 210 -17.71 -17.99 14.82
N PRO A 211 -17.59 -17.13 13.81
CA PRO A 211 -16.30 -16.49 13.52
C PRO A 211 -15.82 -15.73 14.74
N ARG A 212 -14.54 -15.98 15.13
CA ARG A 212 -13.94 -15.28 16.27
C ARG A 212 -13.78 -13.80 16.00
N GLY A 213 -13.63 -13.47 14.71
CA GLY A 213 -13.24 -12.14 14.29
C GLY A 213 -11.78 -11.82 14.62
N ARG A 214 -11.16 -10.96 13.81
CA ARG A 214 -9.77 -10.58 13.98
C ARG A 214 -9.54 -9.15 13.56
N HIS A 215 -8.85 -8.39 14.40
CA HIS A 215 -8.31 -7.10 13.97
C HIS A 215 -7.17 -7.30 12.97
N GLN A 216 -7.25 -6.59 11.85
CA GLN A 216 -6.25 -6.61 10.80
C GLN A 216 -5.78 -5.20 10.50
N THR A 217 -4.46 -5.03 10.37
CA THR A 217 -3.86 -3.79 9.91
C THR A 217 -3.06 -4.09 8.65
N GLU A 218 -3.38 -3.40 7.56
CA GLU A 218 -2.68 -3.51 6.30
C GLU A 218 -1.84 -2.25 6.06
N VAL A 219 -0.57 -2.44 5.67
CA VAL A 219 0.31 -1.35 5.27
C VAL A 219 0.25 -1.20 3.76
N LYS A 220 -0.22 -0.05 3.28
CA LYS A 220 -0.32 0.25 1.86
C LYS A 220 0.65 1.35 1.46
N SER A 221 1.15 1.22 0.25
CA SER A 221 2.06 2.20 -0.35
C SER A 221 1.28 3.30 -1.05
N LEU A 222 1.95 4.41 -1.31
CA LEU A 222 1.40 5.47 -2.14
C LEU A 222 0.97 4.96 -3.52
N PHE A 223 1.66 3.95 -4.09
CA PHE A 223 1.36 3.42 -5.43
C PHE A 223 0.01 2.74 -5.56
N SER A 224 -0.55 2.23 -4.49
CA SER A 224 -1.86 1.57 -4.49
C SER A 224 -3.02 2.48 -4.09
N THR A 225 -2.75 3.70 -3.64
CA THR A 225 -3.77 4.61 -3.11
C THR A 225 -4.07 5.76 -4.06
N LEU A 226 -5.30 6.21 -4.12
CA LEU A 226 -5.74 7.37 -4.88
C LEU A 226 -6.71 8.20 -4.03
N TYR A 227 -6.52 9.50 -3.99
CA TYR A 227 -7.32 10.48 -3.27
C TYR A 227 -7.24 11.83 -3.95
N ASP A 228 -8.00 12.81 -3.48
CA ASP A 228 -7.99 14.15 -4.04
C ASP A 228 -6.63 14.85 -3.78
N PRO A 229 -5.92 15.27 -4.84
CA PRO A 229 -4.63 15.96 -4.69
C PRO A 229 -4.72 17.31 -3.98
N GLU A 230 -5.89 17.94 -3.95
CA GLU A 230 -6.12 19.24 -3.32
C GLU A 230 -6.50 19.11 -1.83
N ALA A 231 -6.77 17.91 -1.35
CA ALA A 231 -7.09 17.69 0.06
C ALA A 231 -5.86 17.89 0.96
N GLU A 232 -6.03 18.56 2.10
CA GLU A 232 -4.98 18.72 3.11
C GLU A 232 -4.80 17.47 3.97
N SER A 233 -5.88 16.72 4.17
CA SER A 233 -5.91 15.45 4.91
C SER A 233 -6.71 14.41 4.15
N ILE A 234 -6.35 13.15 4.32
CA ILE A 234 -7.14 12.04 3.74
C ILE A 234 -8.56 12.00 4.27
N GLN A 235 -8.75 12.39 5.53
CA GLN A 235 -10.08 12.47 6.14
C GLN A 235 -10.94 13.59 5.51
N ASP A 236 -10.31 14.61 4.91
CA ASP A 236 -10.99 15.70 4.22
C ASP A 236 -11.23 15.42 2.74
N SER A 237 -10.52 14.44 2.17
CA SER A 237 -10.71 14.03 0.79
C SER A 237 -12.15 13.57 0.54
N PRO A 238 -12.77 13.96 -0.57
CA PRO A 238 -14.11 13.51 -0.93
C PRO A 238 -14.17 12.02 -1.25
N TYR A 239 -13.04 11.39 -1.53
CA TYR A 239 -12.91 9.96 -1.79
C TYR A 239 -11.52 9.44 -1.41
N PHE A 240 -11.47 8.17 -1.14
CA PHE A 240 -10.22 7.40 -1.04
C PHE A 240 -10.39 6.11 -1.81
N CYS A 241 -9.46 5.80 -2.70
CA CYS A 241 -9.50 4.57 -3.49
C CYS A 241 -8.19 3.78 -3.29
N LEU A 242 -8.34 2.49 -3.05
CA LEU A 242 -7.25 1.54 -2.96
C LEU A 242 -7.31 0.58 -4.14
N SER A 243 -6.27 0.56 -4.96
CA SER A 243 -6.17 -0.31 -6.13
C SER A 243 -5.17 -1.43 -5.88
N GLU A 244 -5.62 -2.67 -5.97
CA GLU A 244 -4.81 -3.86 -5.71
C GLU A 244 -5.03 -4.91 -6.80
N THR A 245 -4.10 -5.87 -6.87
CA THR A 245 -4.21 -6.98 -7.83
C THR A 245 -4.15 -8.29 -7.05
N VAL A 246 -5.23 -9.05 -7.09
CA VAL A 246 -5.40 -10.31 -6.36
C VAL A 246 -5.45 -11.51 -7.31
N PRO A 247 -5.16 -12.73 -6.84
CA PRO A 247 -5.36 -13.95 -7.62
C PRO A 247 -6.85 -14.15 -7.96
N GLU A 248 -7.12 -14.76 -9.13
CA GLU A 248 -8.47 -15.11 -9.56
C GLU A 248 -9.17 -16.02 -8.54
N ASP A 249 -8.43 -17.01 -8.02
CA ASP A 249 -8.96 -17.95 -7.02
C ASP A 249 -9.51 -17.24 -5.76
N TRP A 250 -8.84 -16.18 -5.33
CA TRP A 250 -9.31 -15.38 -4.20
C TRP A 250 -10.65 -14.70 -4.51
N VAL A 251 -10.82 -14.18 -5.72
CA VAL A 251 -12.09 -13.56 -6.15
C VAL A 251 -13.21 -14.59 -6.18
N VAL A 252 -12.91 -15.81 -6.67
CA VAL A 252 -13.90 -16.91 -6.70
C VAL A 252 -14.32 -17.31 -5.29
N GLN A 253 -13.38 -17.38 -4.36
CA GLN A 253 -13.68 -17.74 -2.97
C GLN A 253 -14.50 -16.68 -2.25
N THR A 254 -14.20 -15.39 -2.51
CA THR A 254 -14.83 -14.29 -1.79
C THR A 254 -16.16 -13.86 -2.41
N TYR A 255 -16.23 -13.75 -3.74
CA TYR A 255 -17.37 -13.17 -4.45
C TYR A 255 -18.11 -14.14 -5.38
N GLY A 256 -17.61 -15.38 -5.55
CA GLY A 256 -18.20 -16.38 -6.42
C GLY A 256 -17.70 -16.32 -7.86
N LYS A 257 -17.95 -17.41 -8.61
CA LYS A 257 -17.49 -17.56 -10.01
C LYS A 257 -18.18 -16.61 -10.98
N ASP A 258 -19.43 -16.27 -10.73
CA ASP A 258 -20.26 -15.43 -11.61
C ASP A 258 -19.69 -14.01 -11.75
N MET A 259 -18.91 -13.59 -10.76
CA MET A 259 -18.25 -12.28 -10.79
C MET A 259 -17.05 -12.23 -11.73
N LEU A 260 -16.50 -13.37 -12.14
CA LEU A 260 -15.39 -13.43 -13.11
C LEU A 260 -15.82 -13.35 -14.57
N GLU A 261 -17.08 -13.69 -14.88
CA GLU A 261 -17.57 -13.68 -16.25
C GLU A 261 -17.53 -12.27 -16.85
N GLY A 262 -16.80 -12.11 -17.96
CA GLY A 262 -16.68 -10.83 -18.68
C GLY A 262 -15.67 -9.83 -18.06
N LEU A 263 -14.86 -10.24 -17.07
CA LEU A 263 -13.76 -9.41 -16.59
C LEU A 263 -12.55 -9.55 -17.50
N ASP A 264 -11.98 -8.41 -17.92
CA ASP A 264 -10.66 -8.37 -18.54
C ASP A 264 -9.57 -8.70 -17.50
N VAL A 265 -9.16 -9.97 -17.51
CA VAL A 265 -8.19 -10.50 -16.53
C VAL A 265 -6.75 -10.04 -16.82
N GLU A 266 -6.50 -9.46 -17.99
CA GLU A 266 -5.14 -9.10 -18.43
C GLU A 266 -4.70 -7.67 -18.10
N GLU A 267 -5.58 -6.78 -17.73
CA GLU A 267 -5.19 -5.43 -17.36
C GLU A 267 -4.68 -5.35 -15.91
N SER A 268 -3.48 -5.80 -15.70
CA SER A 268 -2.70 -5.32 -14.55
C SER A 268 -2.37 -3.85 -14.81
N GLY A 269 -3.31 -2.97 -14.47
CA GLY A 269 -3.21 -1.56 -14.79
C GLY A 269 -2.06 -0.84 -14.11
N ASP A 270 -1.52 0.02 -14.86
CA ASP A 270 -0.66 1.20 -14.70
C ASP A 270 0.39 1.18 -13.56
N THR A 271 0.02 1.15 -12.31
CA THR A 271 0.98 1.35 -11.21
C THR A 271 1.78 0.09 -10.89
N THR A 272 1.15 -1.07 -10.93
CA THR A 272 1.84 -2.34 -10.69
C THR A 272 2.76 -2.69 -11.86
N GLN A 273 2.36 -2.39 -13.10
CA GLN A 273 3.22 -2.56 -14.28
C GLN A 273 4.43 -1.64 -14.23
N PHE A 274 4.22 -0.38 -13.83
CA PHE A 274 5.30 0.59 -13.70
C PHE A 274 6.34 0.15 -12.67
N PHE A 275 5.88 -0.34 -11.50
CA PHE A 275 6.74 -0.89 -10.47
C PHE A 275 7.45 -2.17 -10.94
N LEU A 276 6.75 -3.06 -11.61
CA LEU A 276 7.32 -4.30 -12.15
C LEU A 276 8.30 -4.07 -13.28
N GLN A 277 8.07 -3.08 -14.14
CA GLN A 277 9.02 -2.68 -15.19
C GLN A 277 10.31 -2.14 -14.57
N ALA A 278 10.21 -1.31 -13.54
CA ALA A 278 11.37 -0.81 -12.82
C ALA A 278 12.12 -1.94 -12.09
N LEU A 279 11.40 -2.88 -11.48
CA LEU A 279 11.99 -4.07 -10.85
C LEU A 279 12.64 -5.00 -11.88
N ALA A 280 12.02 -5.21 -13.03
CA ALA A 280 12.61 -5.98 -14.14
C ALA A 280 13.89 -5.32 -14.66
N TYR A 281 13.94 -4.00 -14.75
CA TYR A 281 15.16 -3.27 -15.06
C TYR A 281 16.27 -3.53 -14.04
N VAL A 282 15.93 -3.54 -12.75
CA VAL A 282 16.85 -3.83 -11.65
C VAL A 282 17.39 -5.26 -11.70
N THR A 283 16.54 -6.23 -11.99
CA THR A 283 16.92 -7.66 -11.96
C THR A 283 17.68 -8.12 -13.21
N SER A 284 17.45 -7.51 -14.35
CA SER A 284 18.09 -7.93 -15.62
C SER A 284 19.53 -7.44 -15.82
N GLY A 285 20.01 -6.52 -15.01
CA GLY A 285 21.45 -6.06 -14.94
C GLY A 285 22.08 -5.51 -16.23
N THR A 286 21.52 -5.80 -17.39
CA THR A 286 22.14 -5.52 -18.70
C THR A 286 21.20 -4.85 -19.71
N GLY A 287 19.97 -4.53 -19.37
CA GLY A 287 19.07 -3.74 -20.23
C GLY A 287 18.68 -4.42 -21.56
N ALA A 288 19.03 -5.68 -21.79
CA ALA A 288 18.88 -6.34 -23.09
C ALA A 288 17.73 -7.37 -23.14
N GLU A 289 17.30 -7.90 -22.01
CA GLU A 289 16.16 -8.81 -21.99
C GLU A 289 15.08 -8.26 -21.08
N ARG A 290 13.97 -7.88 -21.69
CA ARG A 290 12.72 -7.72 -20.98
C ARG A 290 12.33 -9.09 -20.44
N VAL A 291 12.77 -9.41 -19.23
CA VAL A 291 12.15 -10.52 -18.52
C VAL A 291 10.69 -10.13 -18.40
N SER A 292 9.85 -10.74 -19.18
CA SER A 292 8.41 -10.60 -19.04
C SER A 292 8.07 -11.13 -17.65
N VAL A 293 7.92 -10.24 -16.70
CA VAL A 293 7.48 -10.59 -15.34
C VAL A 293 6.10 -11.24 -15.37
N ALA A 294 5.35 -11.04 -16.47
CA ALA A 294 4.13 -11.77 -16.75
C ALA A 294 4.31 -13.30 -16.79
N GLY A 295 5.47 -13.80 -17.27
CA GLY A 295 5.79 -15.23 -17.26
C GLY A 295 6.17 -15.81 -15.89
N LEU A 296 6.49 -14.97 -14.90
CA LEU A 296 6.81 -15.39 -13.52
C LEU A 296 5.58 -15.46 -12.61
N ARG A 297 4.40 -15.03 -13.09
CA ARG A 297 3.17 -15.04 -12.30
C ARG A 297 2.43 -16.36 -12.54
N ALA A 298 2.36 -17.18 -11.52
CA ALA A 298 1.44 -18.31 -11.50
C ALA A 298 0.00 -17.79 -11.41
N GLY A 299 -0.84 -18.05 -12.42
CA GLY A 299 -2.27 -17.78 -12.42
C GLY A 299 -2.70 -16.39 -12.94
N ARG A 300 -3.96 -16.30 -13.27
CA ARG A 300 -4.64 -15.08 -13.66
C ARG A 300 -4.85 -14.17 -12.44
N ARG A 301 -4.82 -12.87 -12.65
CA ARG A 301 -5.01 -11.87 -11.59
C ARG A 301 -6.06 -10.86 -12.00
N VAL A 302 -6.85 -10.46 -11.02
CA VAL A 302 -7.91 -9.48 -11.16
C VAL A 302 -7.51 -8.22 -10.41
N LYS A 303 -7.73 -7.07 -11.02
CA LYS A 303 -7.57 -5.76 -10.36
C LYS A 303 -8.81 -5.50 -9.52
N ILE A 304 -8.61 -5.24 -8.25
CA ILE A 304 -9.66 -4.85 -7.31
C ILE A 304 -9.45 -3.39 -6.93
N ARG A 305 -10.53 -2.62 -6.91
CA ARG A 305 -10.56 -1.26 -6.43
C ARG A 305 -11.54 -1.18 -5.27
N ARG A 306 -11.04 -0.87 -4.08
CA ARG A 306 -11.85 -0.53 -2.92
C ARG A 306 -11.98 0.99 -2.87
N ILE A 307 -13.18 1.51 -2.92
CA ILE A 307 -13.43 2.95 -2.91
C ILE A 307 -14.29 3.33 -1.71
N TRP A 308 -13.85 4.35 -1.00
CA TRP A 308 -14.60 5.01 0.07
C TRP A 308 -14.98 6.39 -0.43
N ILE A 309 -16.28 6.65 -0.52
CA ILE A 309 -16.85 7.92 -0.94
C ILE A 309 -17.39 8.61 0.31
N LYS A 310 -16.95 9.84 0.57
CA LYS A 310 -17.26 10.58 1.80
C LYS A 310 -18.77 10.81 1.97
N PRO A 311 -19.29 10.75 3.20
CA PRO A 311 -20.68 11.08 3.48
C PRO A 311 -21.10 12.43 2.92
N ARG A 312 -22.28 12.46 2.28
CA ARG A 312 -22.89 13.65 1.74
C ARG A 312 -24.36 13.72 2.10
N TYR A 313 -24.74 14.80 2.73
CA TYR A 313 -26.06 14.96 3.33
C TYR A 313 -27.23 14.73 2.37
N ASP A 314 -27.07 15.15 1.11
CA ASP A 314 -28.13 15.15 0.10
C ASP A 314 -28.35 13.80 -0.60
N LYS A 315 -27.35 12.91 -0.61
CA LYS A 315 -27.42 11.65 -1.39
C LYS A 315 -27.06 10.42 -0.56
N ALA A 316 -25.93 10.42 0.14
CA ALA A 316 -25.46 9.29 0.93
C ALA A 316 -24.92 9.77 2.29
N PRO A 317 -25.79 9.97 3.30
CA PRO A 317 -25.42 10.57 4.59
C PRO A 317 -24.41 9.73 5.38
N ASN A 318 -24.36 8.41 5.15
CA ASN A 318 -23.44 7.50 5.83
C ASN A 318 -22.18 7.17 5.01
N GLY A 319 -22.01 7.82 3.84
CA GLY A 319 -20.94 7.50 2.90
C GLY A 319 -21.17 6.18 2.17
N ILE A 320 -20.30 5.90 1.19
CA ILE A 320 -20.39 4.66 0.40
C ILE A 320 -19.02 3.99 0.44
N TYR A 321 -18.99 2.72 0.79
CA TYR A 321 -17.86 1.82 0.57
C TYR A 321 -18.24 0.87 -0.56
N ALA A 322 -17.38 0.72 -1.57
CA ALA A 322 -17.64 -0.20 -2.65
C ALA A 322 -16.37 -0.92 -3.11
N VAL A 323 -16.54 -2.15 -3.57
CA VAL A 323 -15.50 -2.98 -4.16
C VAL A 323 -15.81 -3.18 -5.63
N ILE A 324 -14.91 -2.74 -6.50
CA ILE A 324 -15.04 -2.82 -7.95
C ILE A 324 -14.00 -3.79 -8.48
N LEU A 325 -14.46 -4.82 -9.19
CA LEU A 325 -13.63 -5.80 -9.87
C LEU A 325 -13.38 -5.37 -11.32
N GLY A 326 -12.12 -5.35 -11.73
CA GLY A 326 -11.74 -4.86 -13.06
C GLY A 326 -12.09 -3.39 -13.26
N GLN A 327 -12.81 -3.12 -14.34
CA GLN A 327 -13.31 -1.77 -14.65
C GLN A 327 -14.82 -1.64 -14.46
N ASP A 328 -15.55 -2.76 -14.48
CA ASP A 328 -16.97 -2.75 -14.80
C ASP A 328 -17.91 -3.39 -13.78
N LYS A 329 -17.43 -4.18 -12.83
CA LYS A 329 -18.32 -4.89 -11.91
C LYS A 329 -18.17 -4.41 -10.48
N VAL A 330 -19.24 -3.93 -9.88
CA VAL A 330 -19.34 -3.70 -8.43
C VAL A 330 -19.66 -5.03 -7.76
N ALA A 331 -18.74 -5.54 -6.95
CA ALA A 331 -18.90 -6.80 -6.23
C ALA A 331 -19.59 -6.61 -4.89
N GLU A 332 -19.33 -5.49 -4.25
CA GLU A 332 -19.86 -5.18 -2.93
C GLU A 332 -20.09 -3.67 -2.84
N SER A 333 -21.14 -3.25 -2.20
CA SER A 333 -21.41 -1.84 -1.96
C SER A 333 -22.22 -1.69 -0.69
N GLU A 334 -21.66 -0.95 0.27
CA GLU A 334 -22.21 -0.77 1.61
C GLU A 334 -22.00 0.66 2.10
N GLU A 335 -22.63 1.01 3.20
CA GLU A 335 -22.32 2.22 3.95
C GLU A 335 -20.97 2.08 4.68
N TRP A 336 -20.35 3.20 5.07
CA TRP A 336 -19.13 3.14 5.89
C TRP A 336 -19.39 2.42 7.21
N ALA A 337 -18.63 1.37 7.47
CA ALA A 337 -18.85 0.50 8.63
C ALA A 337 -18.48 1.17 9.97
N TYR A 338 -17.52 2.11 9.97
CA TYR A 338 -16.93 2.66 11.19
C TYR A 338 -17.55 4.00 11.56
N GLN A 339 -17.97 4.11 12.81
CA GLN A 339 -18.54 5.34 13.38
C GLN A 339 -17.93 5.60 14.77
N ASP A 340 -17.88 6.86 15.17
CA ASP A 340 -17.48 7.27 16.51
C ASP A 340 -18.66 7.18 17.51
N ASP A 341 -18.40 7.46 18.77
CA ASP A 341 -19.41 7.45 19.86
C ASP A 341 -20.55 8.47 19.63
N GLN A 342 -20.36 9.43 18.74
CA GLN A 342 -21.37 10.42 18.34
C GLN A 342 -22.14 10.00 17.09
N GLY A 343 -21.88 8.82 16.54
CA GLY A 343 -22.49 8.33 15.33
C GLY A 343 -21.94 8.93 14.04
N LYS A 344 -20.85 9.70 14.11
CA LYS A 344 -20.20 10.25 12.94
C LYS A 344 -19.34 9.18 12.27
N ARG A 345 -19.55 8.95 10.99
CA ARG A 345 -18.78 8.01 10.19
C ARG A 345 -17.38 8.55 9.89
N PHE A 346 -16.37 7.70 9.95
CA PHE A 346 -14.99 8.06 9.63
C PHE A 346 -14.30 7.01 8.75
N LEU A 347 -13.26 7.46 8.03
CA LEU A 347 -12.46 6.58 7.19
C LEU A 347 -11.48 5.78 8.05
N ASN A 348 -11.49 4.45 7.93
CA ASN A 348 -10.62 3.53 8.67
C ASN A 348 -9.17 3.50 8.17
N VAL A 349 -8.73 4.57 7.52
CA VAL A 349 -7.38 4.74 6.97
C VAL A 349 -6.62 5.79 7.77
N VAL A 350 -5.48 5.39 8.30
CA VAL A 350 -4.53 6.29 8.96
C VAL A 350 -3.40 6.59 7.98
N HIS A 351 -3.26 7.87 7.64
CA HIS A 351 -2.19 8.36 6.80
C HIS A 351 -1.06 8.95 7.65
N ILE A 352 0.17 8.53 7.36
CA ILE A 352 1.37 9.06 8.02
C ILE A 352 2.29 9.66 6.96
N GLN A 353 2.68 10.91 7.17
CA GLN A 353 3.63 11.64 6.34
C GLN A 353 5.01 11.67 7.03
N PHE A 354 6.08 11.58 6.26
CA PHE A 354 7.44 11.71 6.78
C PHE A 354 7.78 13.17 7.10
N ASP A 355 7.53 14.06 6.15
CA ASP A 355 7.69 15.50 6.26
C ASP A 355 6.51 16.13 5.52
N GLY A 356 5.55 16.64 6.31
CA GLY A 356 4.31 17.18 5.78
C GLY A 356 4.54 18.52 5.07
N ARG A 357 3.90 18.70 3.92
CA ARG A 357 3.86 19.98 3.21
C ARG A 357 2.58 20.72 3.59
N PRO A 358 2.64 22.01 3.93
CA PRO A 358 1.43 22.80 4.11
C PRO A 358 0.52 22.73 2.87
N GLY A 359 -0.77 22.52 3.08
CA GLY A 359 -1.77 22.48 2.01
C GLY A 359 -1.72 21.23 1.12
N SER A 360 -1.11 20.11 1.57
CA SER A 360 -1.04 18.89 0.77
C SER A 360 -0.96 17.63 1.63
N CYS A 361 -1.69 16.60 1.20
CA CYS A 361 -1.55 15.24 1.73
C CYS A 361 -0.23 14.55 1.35
N ILE A 362 0.59 15.14 0.46
CA ILE A 362 1.80 14.48 -0.03
C ILE A 362 2.98 14.86 0.84
N GLY A 363 3.50 13.89 1.60
CA GLY A 363 4.73 14.04 2.35
C GLY A 363 5.97 14.07 1.46
N ARG A 364 7.00 14.75 1.95
CA ARG A 364 8.33 14.82 1.34
C ARG A 364 9.28 13.85 2.04
N THR A 365 10.33 13.40 1.36
CA THR A 365 11.37 12.57 1.93
C THR A 365 12.72 13.27 1.87
N ARG A 366 13.65 12.85 2.71
CA ARG A 366 15.05 13.28 2.61
C ARG A 366 15.71 12.84 1.29
N VAL A 367 15.19 11.80 0.66
CA VAL A 367 15.69 11.32 -0.63
C VAL A 367 15.52 12.38 -1.72
N ASP A 368 14.46 13.20 -1.66
CA ASP A 368 14.22 14.29 -2.60
C ASP A 368 15.41 15.29 -2.64
N ASP A 369 15.98 15.58 -1.47
CA ASP A 369 17.13 16.50 -1.36
C ASP A 369 18.46 15.83 -1.69
N LEU A 370 18.54 14.50 -1.53
CA LEU A 370 19.77 13.74 -1.75
C LEU A 370 20.00 13.37 -3.22
N ILE A 371 18.95 13.20 -4.02
CA ILE A 371 19.07 12.84 -5.43
C ILE A 371 19.98 13.81 -6.21
N PRO A 372 19.80 15.14 -6.18
CA PRO A 372 20.67 16.06 -6.90
C PRO A 372 22.13 15.99 -6.44
N LYS A 373 22.34 15.79 -5.15
CA LYS A 373 23.70 15.66 -4.57
C LYS A 373 24.36 14.34 -4.96
N GLN A 374 23.60 13.29 -5.08
CA GLN A 374 24.08 11.99 -5.55
C GLN A 374 24.43 12.05 -7.04
N ASP A 375 23.67 12.77 -7.85
CA ASP A 375 23.95 12.97 -9.28
C ASP A 375 25.22 13.76 -9.48
N GLU A 376 25.40 14.86 -8.75
CA GLU A 376 26.63 15.66 -8.74
C GLU A 376 27.84 14.79 -8.41
N ARG A 377 27.74 13.99 -7.36
CA ARG A 377 28.82 13.07 -6.94
C ARG A 377 29.13 12.05 -8.03
N ASN A 378 28.12 11.39 -8.58
CA ASN A 378 28.29 10.39 -9.64
C ASN A 378 28.98 11.00 -10.86
N LEU A 379 28.62 12.23 -11.21
CA LEU A 379 29.21 12.98 -12.32
C LEU A 379 30.71 13.29 -12.05
N ILE A 380 31.03 13.80 -10.86
CA ILE A 380 32.40 14.06 -10.45
C ILE A 380 33.25 12.79 -10.51
N GLU A 381 32.76 11.69 -9.93
CA GLU A 381 33.45 10.40 -9.96
C GLU A 381 33.64 9.88 -11.41
N SER A 382 32.65 10.06 -12.28
CA SER A 382 32.72 9.73 -13.70
C SER A 382 33.81 10.53 -14.41
N HIS A 383 33.84 11.85 -14.20
CA HIS A 383 34.89 12.73 -14.77
C HIS A 383 36.28 12.40 -14.25
N PHE A 384 36.40 12.13 -12.95
CA PHE A 384 37.65 11.73 -12.34
C PHE A 384 38.18 10.43 -12.95
N LEU A 385 37.36 9.39 -13.08
CA LEU A 385 37.76 8.14 -13.71
C LEU A 385 38.11 8.33 -15.18
N LEU A 386 37.37 9.16 -15.91
CA LEU A 386 37.67 9.46 -17.31
C LEU A 386 39.02 10.19 -17.44
N HIS A 387 39.25 11.17 -16.55
CA HIS A 387 40.52 11.90 -16.51
C HIS A 387 41.69 10.95 -16.18
N THR A 388 41.55 10.13 -15.14
CA THR A 388 42.57 9.15 -14.77
C THR A 388 42.90 8.19 -15.91
N ARG A 389 41.89 7.68 -16.62
CA ARG A 389 42.08 6.84 -17.80
C ARG A 389 42.84 7.56 -18.91
N ARG A 390 42.53 8.84 -19.16
CA ARG A 390 43.24 9.64 -20.19
C ARG A 390 44.67 9.95 -19.79
N MET A 391 44.93 10.27 -18.54
CA MET A 391 46.27 10.58 -18.04
C MET A 391 47.14 9.35 -17.89
N SER A 392 46.53 8.19 -17.55
CA SER A 392 47.28 6.91 -17.49
C SER A 392 47.64 6.38 -18.87
N ASN A 393 46.97 6.86 -19.92
CA ASN A 393 47.24 6.50 -21.29
C ASN A 393 48.04 7.63 -21.94
N ALA A 394 49.37 7.48 -21.99
CA ALA A 394 50.24 8.46 -22.60
C ALA A 394 49.85 8.68 -24.07
N VAL A 395 49.70 9.96 -24.47
CA VAL A 395 49.56 10.36 -25.86
C VAL A 395 50.96 10.58 -26.43
N TRP A 396 51.28 9.84 -27.46
CA TRP A 396 52.57 9.97 -28.15
C TRP A 396 52.41 10.98 -29.29
N LEU A 397 53.26 12.03 -29.26
CA LEU A 397 53.40 12.95 -30.37
C LEU A 397 54.57 12.50 -31.22
N VAL A 398 54.32 12.16 -32.47
CA VAL A 398 55.35 11.61 -33.38
C VAL A 398 55.41 12.46 -34.65
N PRO A 399 56.60 12.91 -35.07
CA PRO A 399 56.76 13.61 -36.34
C PRO A 399 56.31 12.76 -37.53
N THR A 400 55.71 13.40 -38.52
CA THR A 400 55.27 12.74 -39.76
C THR A 400 56.49 12.14 -40.47
N GLY A 401 56.45 10.86 -40.83
CA GLY A 401 57.53 10.18 -41.55
C GLY A 401 58.48 9.34 -40.70
N THR A 402 58.34 9.28 -39.37
CA THR A 402 59.19 8.43 -38.51
C THR A 402 58.91 6.92 -38.58
N GLY A 403 57.94 6.49 -39.40
CA GLY A 403 57.61 5.05 -39.56
C GLY A 403 57.04 4.37 -38.32
N ILE A 404 56.84 5.11 -37.21
CA ILE A 404 56.14 4.58 -36.03
C ILE A 404 54.65 4.54 -36.34
N GLY A 405 54.22 3.45 -36.98
CA GLY A 405 52.82 3.13 -37.08
C GLY A 405 52.23 2.89 -35.71
N LYS A 406 50.93 2.86 -35.57
CA LYS A 406 50.13 2.68 -34.34
C LYS A 406 50.93 2.00 -33.22
N ALA A 407 51.20 2.74 -32.15
CA ALA A 407 51.70 2.10 -30.93
C ALA A 407 50.66 1.05 -30.54
N THR A 408 51.06 -0.22 -30.57
CA THR A 408 50.21 -1.40 -30.35
C THR A 408 49.90 -1.69 -28.88
N GLY A 409 50.04 -0.69 -28.01
CA GLY A 409 49.47 -0.76 -26.65
C GLY A 409 48.05 -0.30 -26.69
N GLU A 410 47.09 -1.10 -26.22
CA GLU A 410 45.64 -0.85 -26.22
C GLU A 410 45.23 0.52 -25.60
N THR A 411 46.16 1.31 -25.12
CA THR A 411 45.90 2.52 -24.33
C THR A 411 46.64 3.79 -24.79
N GLY A 412 47.37 3.76 -25.87
CA GLY A 412 48.11 4.94 -26.34
C GLY A 412 47.52 5.54 -27.63
N GLN A 413 47.16 6.80 -27.65
CA GLN A 413 46.83 7.53 -28.85
C GLN A 413 48.08 8.13 -29.45
N VAL A 414 48.40 7.82 -30.72
CA VAL A 414 49.49 8.43 -31.45
C VAL A 414 48.96 9.56 -32.33
N LEU A 415 49.43 10.76 -32.12
CA LEU A 415 49.16 11.91 -32.94
C LEU A 415 50.39 12.25 -33.77
N SER A 416 50.26 12.26 -35.09
CA SER A 416 51.33 12.72 -35.99
C SER A 416 51.20 14.22 -36.25
N TYR A 417 52.34 14.92 -36.23
CA TYR A 417 52.39 16.34 -36.56
C TYR A 417 53.43 16.58 -37.68
N ASN A 418 53.20 17.64 -38.48
CA ASN A 418 54.11 18.06 -39.56
C ASN A 418 55.17 18.93 -39.01
#